data_23d754eeb51e78a642f391a380d6df9d
#
_entry.id   23d754eeb51e78a642f391a380d6df9d
#
_cell.length_a   1.000
_cell.length_b   1.000
_cell.length_c   1.000
_cell.angle_alpha   90.00
_cell.angle_beta   90.00
_cell.angle_gamma   90.00
#
_symmetry.space_group_name_H-M   'P 1'
#
loop_
_entity.id
_entity.type
_entity.pdbx_description
1 polymer ?
#
loop_
_entity_poly.entity_id
_entity_poly.type
_entity_poly.pdbx_seq_one_letter_code
_entity_poly.pdbx_strand_id
1 'polypeptide(L)'
;MKIVQAIKKGNEPIVLQNPSHLKEPLVLVFGNRYMLEDDGLYNEIRALFPEGHIVFGTTPGEIIDDNVLEGTVVLTAIEFEKSKILVKRCNVKDYKHDDKKLGANLAAQFPKDNLKHLFVISEGSKVNGSALIEGIEHLNSNNFGLSGGLCGDDDRFERTLASYNENPKEGEIVAIGFYGDTLEISSANYGGWTTFGPERIITNSKGNILFELDGKPALDLYKTYLGEKANELPKSALLYPLSVKATEDAEPLVRTIINIDEVENTMTLAGDIPEGSRVQLMMSSVDDIANGAFHAAELAMRNRKAAPELALLISCVGRKLVMDQR
;
A
#
# COMPACT_ATOMS: atom_id res chain seq x y z
N MET A 1 13.40 -0.98 -21.24
CA MET A 1 11.98 -1.42 -21.15
C MET A 1 11.16 -0.75 -22.23
N LYS A 2 9.99 -1.32 -22.59
CA LYS A 2 8.97 -0.59 -23.36
C LYS A 2 7.78 -0.37 -22.43
N ILE A 3 7.22 0.83 -22.44
CA ILE A 3 6.14 1.23 -21.54
C ILE A 3 5.03 1.87 -22.35
N VAL A 4 3.79 1.46 -22.09
CA VAL A 4 2.57 2.05 -22.64
C VAL A 4 1.64 2.37 -21.51
N GLN A 5 1.09 3.57 -21.49
CA GLN A 5 0.18 4.02 -20.45
C GLN A 5 -1.18 4.40 -21.03
N ALA A 6 -2.19 4.38 -20.19
CA ALA A 6 -3.53 4.85 -20.52
C ALA A 6 -4.26 5.35 -19.27
N ILE A 7 -5.23 6.22 -19.51
CA ILE A 7 -6.19 6.67 -18.52
C ILE A 7 -7.59 6.33 -19.04
N LYS A 8 -8.41 5.68 -18.20
CA LYS A 8 -9.83 5.47 -18.46
C LYS A 8 -10.65 6.40 -17.56
N LYS A 9 -11.55 7.16 -18.17
CA LYS A 9 -12.48 8.06 -17.48
C LYS A 9 -13.92 7.61 -17.75
N GLY A 10 -14.65 7.30 -16.70
CA GLY A 10 -16.04 6.84 -16.83
C GLY A 10 -16.18 5.69 -17.82
N ASN A 11 -17.15 5.80 -18.72
CA ASN A 11 -17.45 4.79 -19.73
C ASN A 11 -16.70 4.96 -21.07
N GLU A 12 -15.74 5.89 -21.14
CA GLU A 12 -14.94 6.07 -22.33
C GLU A 12 -14.04 4.84 -22.59
N PRO A 13 -13.80 4.47 -23.86
CA PRO A 13 -12.89 3.38 -24.17
C PRO A 13 -11.46 3.71 -23.74
N ILE A 14 -10.67 2.69 -23.40
CA ILE A 14 -9.26 2.85 -23.07
C ILE A 14 -8.49 3.25 -24.32
N VAL A 15 -7.82 4.41 -24.25
CA VAL A 15 -6.96 4.90 -25.32
C VAL A 15 -5.52 4.87 -24.86
N LEU A 16 -4.70 4.04 -25.52
CA LEU A 16 -3.29 3.88 -25.20
C LEU A 16 -2.50 5.12 -25.65
N GLN A 17 -1.68 5.65 -24.75
CA GLN A 17 -0.69 6.68 -25.11
C GLN A 17 0.51 5.98 -25.78
N ASN A 18 0.91 6.46 -26.95
CA ASN A 18 2.02 5.90 -27.73
C ASN A 18 1.89 4.38 -27.92
N PRO A 19 0.80 3.87 -28.54
CA PRO A 19 0.55 2.46 -28.64
C PRO A 19 1.70 1.74 -29.34
N SER A 20 2.19 0.69 -28.72
CA SER A 20 3.20 -0.21 -29.27
C SER A 20 2.82 -1.65 -28.96
N HIS A 21 3.24 -2.59 -29.84
CA HIS A 21 3.07 -4.00 -29.54
C HIS A 21 4.03 -4.39 -28.41
N LEU A 22 3.48 -4.89 -27.31
CA LEU A 22 4.22 -5.40 -26.16
C LEU A 22 4.08 -6.93 -26.09
N LYS A 23 5.20 -7.60 -25.84
CA LYS A 23 5.22 -9.05 -25.66
C LYS A 23 5.11 -9.38 -24.16
N GLU A 24 4.09 -10.15 -23.77
CA GLU A 24 3.86 -10.62 -22.40
C GLU A 24 4.07 -9.51 -21.32
N PRO A 25 3.44 -8.32 -21.47
CA PRO A 25 3.70 -7.22 -20.57
C PRO A 25 3.14 -7.46 -19.16
N LEU A 26 3.79 -6.91 -18.15
CA LEU A 26 3.14 -6.64 -16.86
C LEU A 26 2.22 -5.43 -17.04
N VAL A 27 0.96 -5.60 -16.76
CA VAL A 27 -0.06 -4.55 -16.88
C VAL A 27 -0.56 -4.22 -15.47
N LEU A 28 -0.07 -3.12 -14.91
CA LEU A 28 -0.54 -2.59 -13.63
C LEU A 28 -1.76 -1.71 -13.86
N VAL A 29 -2.84 -2.00 -13.16
CA VAL A 29 -4.12 -1.30 -13.29
C VAL A 29 -4.53 -0.81 -11.91
N PHE A 30 -4.41 0.49 -11.71
CA PHE A 30 -4.82 1.16 -10.48
C PHE A 30 -6.01 2.06 -10.73
N GLY A 31 -7.00 2.03 -9.85
CA GLY A 31 -8.17 2.85 -10.08
C GLY A 31 -9.20 2.85 -8.97
N ASN A 32 -10.15 3.75 -9.13
CA ASN A 32 -11.30 3.88 -8.25
C ASN A 32 -12.08 2.57 -8.17
N ARG A 33 -12.50 2.17 -6.97
CA ARG A 33 -13.20 0.91 -6.71
C ARG A 33 -14.41 0.70 -7.61
N TYR A 34 -15.28 1.69 -7.76
CA TYR A 34 -16.49 1.57 -8.57
C TYR A 34 -16.20 1.30 -10.05
N MET A 35 -15.08 1.82 -10.55
CA MET A 35 -14.65 1.51 -11.92
C MET A 35 -14.03 0.12 -12.03
N LEU A 36 -13.33 -0.33 -10.99
CA LEU A 36 -12.75 -1.68 -10.97
C LEU A 36 -13.79 -2.78 -10.72
N GLU A 37 -14.97 -2.44 -10.22
CA GLU A 37 -16.12 -3.35 -10.08
C GLU A 37 -16.89 -3.56 -11.39
N ASP A 38 -16.57 -2.82 -12.46
CA ASP A 38 -17.14 -3.04 -13.77
C ASP A 38 -16.65 -4.36 -14.37
N ASP A 39 -17.54 -5.34 -14.51
CA ASP A 39 -17.26 -6.66 -15.06
C ASP A 39 -16.69 -6.63 -16.49
N GLY A 40 -16.89 -5.54 -17.24
CA GLY A 40 -16.37 -5.34 -18.58
C GLY A 40 -14.91 -4.92 -18.63
N LEU A 41 -14.40 -4.27 -17.57
CA LEU A 41 -13.09 -3.66 -17.58
C LEU A 41 -11.94 -4.67 -17.79
N TYR A 42 -11.99 -5.80 -17.10
CA TYR A 42 -10.98 -6.85 -17.29
C TYR A 42 -10.94 -7.34 -18.75
N ASN A 43 -12.09 -7.56 -19.36
CA ASN A 43 -12.19 -8.04 -20.74
C ASN A 43 -11.67 -6.98 -21.74
N GLU A 44 -11.97 -5.71 -21.50
CA GLU A 44 -11.45 -4.59 -22.31
C GLU A 44 -9.92 -4.55 -22.27
N ILE A 45 -9.32 -4.64 -21.06
CA ILE A 45 -7.86 -4.64 -20.90
C ILE A 45 -7.24 -5.92 -21.47
N ARG A 46 -7.86 -7.08 -21.28
CA ARG A 46 -7.41 -8.36 -21.83
C ARG A 46 -7.39 -8.35 -23.36
N ALA A 47 -8.36 -7.69 -24.00
CA ALA A 47 -8.37 -7.52 -25.45
C ALA A 47 -7.20 -6.65 -25.96
N LEU A 48 -6.79 -5.64 -25.18
CA LEU A 48 -5.63 -4.81 -25.51
C LEU A 48 -4.28 -5.55 -25.28
N PHE A 49 -4.24 -6.42 -24.27
CA PHE A 49 -3.03 -7.17 -23.87
C PHE A 49 -3.35 -8.68 -23.72
N PRO A 50 -3.51 -9.42 -24.84
CA PRO A 50 -3.94 -10.84 -24.80
C PRO A 50 -3.00 -11.74 -23.98
N GLU A 51 -1.69 -11.48 -24.01
CA GLU A 51 -0.66 -12.25 -23.29
C GLU A 51 -0.18 -11.54 -22.01
N GLY A 52 -0.81 -10.42 -21.63
CA GLY A 52 -0.39 -9.61 -20.50
C GLY A 52 -0.66 -10.26 -19.14
N HIS A 53 0.24 -9.99 -18.21
CA HIS A 53 0.06 -10.25 -16.78
C HIS A 53 -0.69 -9.07 -16.14
N ILE A 54 -2.01 -9.13 -16.11
CA ILE A 54 -2.87 -8.02 -15.65
C ILE A 54 -3.04 -8.10 -14.13
N VAL A 55 -2.61 -7.06 -13.43
CA VAL A 55 -2.71 -6.93 -11.98
C VAL A 55 -3.51 -5.69 -11.63
N PHE A 56 -4.56 -5.86 -10.84
CA PHE A 56 -5.42 -4.78 -10.37
C PHE A 56 -5.18 -4.45 -8.91
N GLY A 57 -5.37 -3.18 -8.55
CA GLY A 57 -5.46 -2.71 -7.19
C GLY A 57 -6.30 -1.44 -7.08
N THR A 58 -7.25 -1.42 -6.14
CA THR A 58 -8.05 -0.21 -5.87
C THR A 58 -7.22 0.86 -5.18
N THR A 59 -7.48 2.10 -5.53
CA THR A 59 -6.76 3.29 -5.04
C THR A 59 -7.73 4.42 -4.70
N PRO A 60 -7.34 5.32 -3.78
CA PRO A 60 -8.11 6.54 -3.49
C PRO A 60 -7.81 7.69 -4.45
N GLY A 61 -7.00 7.46 -5.47
CA GLY A 61 -6.60 8.40 -6.49
C GLY A 61 -5.39 7.90 -7.24
N GLU A 62 -5.28 8.24 -8.51
CA GLU A 62 -4.29 7.71 -9.43
C GLU A 62 -3.25 8.78 -9.77
N ILE A 63 -1.97 8.37 -9.79
CA ILE A 63 -0.85 9.24 -10.16
C ILE A 63 -0.32 8.77 -11.51
N ILE A 64 -0.28 9.68 -12.47
CA ILE A 64 0.31 9.47 -13.78
C ILE A 64 1.00 10.74 -14.27
N ASP A 65 2.24 10.62 -14.69
CA ASP A 65 3.11 11.76 -15.02
C ASP A 65 3.18 12.74 -13.83
N ASP A 66 2.77 13.98 -14.00
CA ASP A 66 2.69 15.06 -13.00
C ASP A 66 1.25 15.33 -12.51
N ASN A 67 0.32 14.42 -12.82
CA ASN A 67 -1.10 14.58 -12.48
C ASN A 67 -1.53 13.63 -11.38
N VAL A 68 -2.42 14.12 -10.51
CA VAL A 68 -3.20 13.32 -9.57
C VAL A 68 -4.66 13.35 -10.03
N LEU A 69 -5.22 12.18 -10.25
CA LEU A 69 -6.57 11.99 -10.79
C LEU A 69 -7.45 11.27 -9.76
N GLU A 70 -8.76 11.47 -9.88
CA GLU A 70 -9.77 10.80 -9.06
C GLU A 70 -10.88 10.23 -9.93
N GLY A 71 -11.48 9.12 -9.48
CA GLY A 71 -12.56 8.49 -10.21
C GLY A 71 -12.15 7.98 -11.59
N THR A 72 -10.90 7.59 -11.72
CA THR A 72 -10.29 7.10 -12.97
C THR A 72 -9.74 5.70 -12.82
N VAL A 73 -9.23 5.15 -13.92
CA VAL A 73 -8.32 4.00 -13.93
C VAL A 73 -7.08 4.38 -14.71
N VAL A 74 -5.93 4.22 -14.08
CA VAL A 74 -4.61 4.36 -14.71
C VAL A 74 -4.04 2.99 -15.00
N LEU A 75 -3.58 2.80 -16.22
CA LEU A 75 -2.99 1.56 -16.70
C LEU A 75 -1.55 1.82 -17.14
N THR A 76 -0.62 0.99 -16.69
CA THR A 76 0.78 1.01 -17.11
C THR A 76 1.17 -0.40 -17.52
N ALA A 77 1.40 -0.61 -18.81
CA ALA A 77 1.87 -1.87 -19.39
C ALA A 77 3.38 -1.80 -19.67
N ILE A 78 4.12 -2.79 -19.18
CA ILE A 78 5.59 -2.79 -19.15
C ILE A 78 6.09 -4.10 -19.77
N GLU A 79 6.86 -4.01 -20.88
CA GLU A 79 7.63 -5.13 -21.40
C GLU A 79 9.07 -5.07 -20.86
N PHE A 80 9.49 -6.14 -20.21
CA PHE A 80 10.86 -6.30 -19.72
C PHE A 80 11.69 -7.08 -20.76
N GLU A 81 12.61 -6.40 -21.47
CA GLU A 81 13.37 -7.00 -22.57
C GLU A 81 14.45 -7.98 -22.11
N LYS A 82 15.02 -7.78 -20.92
CA LYS A 82 16.15 -8.56 -20.38
C LYS A 82 15.91 -9.16 -19.01
N SER A 83 14.71 -8.96 -18.45
CA SER A 83 14.34 -9.40 -17.12
C SER A 83 13.07 -10.21 -17.21
N LYS A 84 12.81 -11.04 -16.21
CA LYS A 84 11.61 -11.86 -16.13
C LYS A 84 10.77 -11.42 -14.93
N ILE A 85 9.47 -11.60 -15.05
CA ILE A 85 8.54 -11.44 -13.94
C ILE A 85 7.84 -12.77 -13.66
N LEU A 86 7.43 -12.93 -12.44
CA LEU A 86 6.52 -14.00 -12.00
C LEU A 86 5.47 -13.37 -11.10
N VAL A 87 4.20 -13.63 -11.39
CA VAL A 87 3.10 -13.11 -10.58
C VAL A 87 2.43 -14.26 -9.85
N LYS A 88 2.23 -14.09 -8.55
CA LYS A 88 1.53 -15.04 -7.68
C LYS A 88 0.51 -14.31 -6.84
N ARG A 89 -0.47 -15.06 -6.34
CA ARG A 89 -1.53 -14.51 -5.50
C ARG A 89 -1.99 -15.49 -4.44
N CYS A 90 -2.55 -14.96 -3.38
CA CYS A 90 -3.25 -15.68 -2.32
C CYS A 90 -4.48 -14.87 -1.91
N ASN A 91 -5.47 -15.54 -1.31
CA ASN A 91 -6.62 -14.87 -0.73
C ASN A 91 -6.67 -15.11 0.78
N VAL A 92 -6.97 -14.06 1.57
CA VAL A 92 -7.02 -14.13 3.04
C VAL A 92 -7.97 -15.20 3.58
N LYS A 93 -9.05 -15.48 2.83
CA LYS A 93 -10.05 -16.50 3.21
C LYS A 93 -9.46 -17.90 3.30
N ASP A 94 -8.45 -18.21 2.48
CA ASP A 94 -7.81 -19.53 2.43
C ASP A 94 -6.92 -19.78 3.66
N TYR A 95 -6.56 -18.72 4.39
CA TYR A 95 -5.66 -18.74 5.54
C TYR A 95 -6.35 -18.43 6.87
N LYS A 96 -7.68 -18.27 6.88
CA LYS A 96 -8.46 -17.94 8.09
C LYS A 96 -7.92 -16.71 8.83
N HIS A 97 -7.46 -15.70 8.07
CA HIS A 97 -6.83 -14.47 8.56
C HIS A 97 -5.51 -14.69 9.34
N ASP A 98 -4.80 -15.77 9.07
CA ASP A 98 -3.40 -15.94 9.47
C ASP A 98 -2.50 -15.30 8.41
N ASP A 99 -2.35 -13.98 8.50
CA ASP A 99 -1.66 -13.17 7.48
C ASP A 99 -0.16 -13.45 7.43
N LYS A 100 0.44 -13.86 8.54
CA LYS A 100 1.84 -14.30 8.59
C LYS A 100 2.05 -15.58 7.79
N LYS A 101 1.18 -16.58 8.00
CA LYS A 101 1.22 -17.83 7.23
C LYS A 101 0.93 -17.58 5.75
N LEU A 102 -0.01 -16.67 5.44
CA LEU A 102 -0.31 -16.25 4.08
C LEU A 102 0.95 -15.67 3.44
N GLY A 103 1.62 -14.71 4.09
CA GLY A 103 2.85 -14.09 3.60
C GLY A 103 3.96 -15.11 3.31
N ALA A 104 4.18 -16.04 4.24
CA ALA A 104 5.16 -17.12 4.08
C ALA A 104 4.83 -18.01 2.87
N ASN A 105 3.57 -18.42 2.73
CA ASN A 105 3.15 -19.26 1.61
C ASN A 105 3.18 -18.52 0.27
N LEU A 106 2.88 -17.23 0.26
CA LEU A 106 2.99 -16.40 -0.94
C LEU A 106 4.46 -16.31 -1.39
N ALA A 107 5.37 -15.98 -0.48
CA ALA A 107 6.81 -15.89 -0.76
C ALA A 107 7.43 -17.24 -1.18
N ALA A 108 6.94 -18.35 -0.64
CA ALA A 108 7.41 -19.71 -1.00
C ALA A 108 7.12 -20.08 -2.46
N GLN A 109 6.19 -19.41 -3.14
CA GLN A 109 5.87 -19.66 -4.55
C GLN A 109 6.89 -19.06 -5.52
N PHE A 110 7.83 -18.25 -5.02
CA PHE A 110 8.84 -17.59 -5.85
C PHE A 110 10.17 -18.33 -5.76
N PRO A 111 10.71 -18.82 -6.89
CA PRO A 111 12.09 -19.32 -6.95
C PRO A 111 13.05 -18.22 -6.44
N LYS A 112 13.99 -18.62 -5.57
CA LYS A 112 14.90 -17.63 -4.94
C LYS A 112 16.07 -17.23 -5.84
N ASP A 113 16.41 -18.07 -6.82
CA ASP A 113 17.52 -17.82 -7.72
C ASP A 113 17.24 -16.58 -8.60
N ASN A 114 18.13 -15.60 -8.51
CA ASN A 114 18.04 -14.32 -9.24
C ASN A 114 16.79 -13.48 -8.95
N LEU A 115 16.04 -13.75 -7.87
CA LEU A 115 15.00 -12.87 -7.40
C LEU A 115 15.63 -11.59 -6.84
N LYS A 116 15.30 -10.46 -7.45
CA LYS A 116 15.83 -9.14 -7.08
C LYS A 116 14.88 -8.38 -6.17
N HIS A 117 13.58 -8.52 -6.44
CA HIS A 117 12.56 -7.73 -5.74
C HIS A 117 11.20 -8.42 -5.76
N LEU A 118 10.44 -8.29 -4.68
CA LEU A 118 9.01 -8.56 -4.63
C LEU A 118 8.26 -7.24 -4.47
N PHE A 119 7.29 -7.01 -5.35
CA PHE A 119 6.34 -5.93 -5.24
C PHE A 119 4.98 -6.50 -4.87
N VAL A 120 4.39 -6.05 -3.75
CA VAL A 120 3.18 -6.62 -3.18
C VAL A 120 2.03 -5.60 -3.23
N ILE A 121 0.93 -5.99 -3.84
CA ILE A 121 -0.34 -5.28 -3.83
C ILE A 121 -1.29 -6.10 -2.97
N SER A 122 -1.67 -5.57 -1.82
CA SER A 122 -2.50 -6.28 -0.84
C SER A 122 -3.85 -5.62 -0.69
N GLU A 123 -4.86 -6.45 -0.51
CA GLU A 123 -6.12 -6.03 0.09
C GLU A 123 -5.82 -5.19 1.35
N GLY A 124 -6.55 -4.10 1.58
CA GLY A 124 -6.21 -3.09 2.57
C GLY A 124 -7.13 -3.01 3.78
N SER A 125 -8.27 -3.70 3.76
CA SER A 125 -9.28 -3.60 4.84
C SER A 125 -9.27 -4.77 5.82
N LYS A 126 -8.73 -5.92 5.43
CA LYS A 126 -8.80 -7.18 6.20
C LYS A 126 -7.44 -7.77 6.54
N VAL A 127 -6.35 -7.20 6.03
CA VAL A 127 -4.98 -7.71 6.19
C VAL A 127 -4.23 -6.92 7.24
N ASN A 128 -3.60 -7.64 8.16
CA ASN A 128 -2.55 -7.07 9.01
C ASN A 128 -1.24 -7.00 8.21
N GLY A 129 -0.89 -5.80 7.75
CA GLY A 129 0.28 -5.55 6.91
C GLY A 129 1.61 -5.97 7.57
N SER A 130 1.75 -5.81 8.89
CA SER A 130 2.94 -6.22 9.63
C SER A 130 3.11 -7.75 9.62
N ALA A 131 2.04 -8.48 9.92
CA ALA A 131 2.06 -9.94 9.90
C ALA A 131 2.33 -10.51 8.49
N LEU A 132 1.74 -9.89 7.46
CA LEU A 132 1.99 -10.25 6.06
C LEU A 132 3.48 -10.09 5.70
N ILE A 133 4.08 -8.94 6.01
CA ILE A 133 5.48 -8.66 5.71
C ILE A 133 6.39 -9.59 6.51
N GLU A 134 6.13 -9.79 7.80
CA GLU A 134 6.88 -10.73 8.64
C GLU A 134 6.90 -12.14 8.04
N GLY A 135 5.74 -12.59 7.53
CA GLY A 135 5.64 -13.88 6.84
C GLY A 135 6.50 -13.95 5.58
N ILE A 136 6.50 -12.90 4.76
CA ILE A 136 7.31 -12.83 3.54
C ILE A 136 8.80 -12.81 3.88
N GLU A 137 9.20 -11.98 4.84
CA GLU A 137 10.60 -11.79 5.24
C GLU A 137 11.20 -13.02 5.93
N HIS A 138 10.40 -13.81 6.62
CA HIS A 138 10.87 -15.06 7.23
C HIS A 138 11.54 -16.02 6.23
N LEU A 139 11.16 -15.95 4.96
CA LEU A 139 11.75 -16.72 3.87
C LEU A 139 12.80 -15.95 3.06
N ASN A 140 13.09 -14.67 3.42
CA ASN A 140 14.03 -13.81 2.70
C ASN A 140 15.50 -14.08 3.13
N SER A 141 15.96 -15.32 2.96
CA SER A 141 17.38 -15.66 3.18
C SER A 141 18.33 -15.09 2.13
N ASN A 142 17.80 -14.59 0.99
CA ASN A 142 18.58 -14.16 -0.17
C ASN A 142 18.61 -12.64 -0.36
N ASN A 143 18.14 -11.86 0.61
CA ASN A 143 18.15 -10.39 0.60
C ASN A 143 17.58 -9.74 -0.68
N PHE A 144 16.46 -10.23 -1.18
CA PHE A 144 15.71 -9.52 -2.22
C PHE A 144 15.02 -8.28 -1.63
N GLY A 145 14.84 -7.24 -2.45
CA GLY A 145 14.08 -6.07 -2.05
C GLY A 145 12.59 -6.38 -1.89
N LEU A 146 11.92 -5.69 -0.96
CA LEU A 146 10.47 -5.79 -0.75
C LEU A 146 9.86 -4.40 -0.76
N SER A 147 8.83 -4.20 -1.55
CA SER A 147 8.03 -2.97 -1.54
C SER A 147 6.59 -3.28 -1.93
N GLY A 148 5.70 -2.31 -1.77
CA GLY A 148 4.30 -2.48 -2.11
C GLY A 148 3.41 -1.59 -1.28
N GLY A 149 2.12 -1.90 -1.26
CA GLY A 149 1.13 -1.15 -0.50
C GLY A 149 -0.17 -1.90 -0.32
N LEU A 150 -0.96 -1.40 0.62
CA LEU A 150 -2.34 -1.79 0.82
C LEU A 150 -3.22 -1.01 -0.15
N CYS A 151 -4.17 -1.68 -0.79
CA CYS A 151 -5.20 -1.05 -1.60
C CYS A 151 -6.05 -0.08 -0.77
N GLY A 152 -6.53 0.98 -1.40
CA GLY A 152 -7.37 1.99 -0.76
C GLY A 152 -8.79 2.04 -1.35
N ASP A 153 -9.71 2.70 -0.63
CA ASP A 153 -11.10 2.92 -1.01
C ASP A 153 -11.56 4.34 -0.66
N ASP A 154 -10.76 5.34 -1.02
CA ASP A 154 -10.93 6.75 -0.63
C ASP A 154 -11.08 6.88 0.92
N ASP A 155 -12.07 7.61 1.34
CA ASP A 155 -12.47 7.81 2.74
C ASP A 155 -13.65 6.92 3.16
N ARG A 156 -14.04 5.95 2.32
CA ARG A 156 -15.20 5.08 2.57
C ARG A 156 -14.90 3.94 3.54
N PHE A 157 -13.71 3.36 3.47
CA PHE A 157 -13.30 2.22 4.30
C PHE A 157 -14.25 1.01 4.25
N GLU A 158 -14.94 0.81 3.13
CA GLU A 158 -15.89 -0.28 2.96
C GLU A 158 -15.19 -1.58 2.56
N ARG A 159 -14.45 -1.51 1.43
CA ARG A 159 -13.74 -2.67 0.87
C ARG A 159 -12.70 -2.26 -0.14
N THR A 160 -11.69 -3.07 -0.29
CA THR A 160 -10.65 -2.93 -1.30
C THR A 160 -10.56 -4.16 -2.17
N LEU A 161 -10.12 -4.00 -3.41
CA LEU A 161 -10.07 -5.07 -4.39
C LEU A 161 -8.69 -5.16 -5.01
N ALA A 162 -8.24 -6.39 -5.23
CA ALA A 162 -7.07 -6.70 -6.04
C ALA A 162 -7.33 -7.95 -6.88
N SER A 163 -6.55 -8.18 -7.92
CA SER A 163 -6.58 -9.44 -8.66
C SER A 163 -5.38 -9.63 -9.58
N TYR A 164 -5.24 -10.84 -10.07
CA TYR A 164 -4.31 -11.20 -11.13
C TYR A 164 -5.00 -12.04 -12.19
N ASN A 165 -5.03 -11.52 -13.42
CA ASN A 165 -5.63 -12.17 -14.60
C ASN A 165 -7.11 -12.57 -14.45
N GLU A 166 -7.85 -11.84 -13.67
CA GLU A 166 -9.31 -11.99 -13.48
C GLU A 166 -9.92 -10.67 -12.98
N ASN A 167 -11.24 -10.59 -12.87
CA ASN A 167 -11.92 -9.44 -12.27
C ASN A 167 -11.45 -9.21 -10.83
N PRO A 168 -11.26 -7.94 -10.39
CA PRO A 168 -10.87 -7.60 -9.03
C PRO A 168 -11.84 -8.13 -7.98
N LYS A 169 -11.31 -8.59 -6.86
CA LYS A 169 -12.10 -9.14 -5.75
C LYS A 169 -11.49 -8.85 -4.38
N GLU A 170 -12.28 -9.00 -3.35
CA GLU A 170 -11.87 -8.81 -1.97
C GLU A 170 -10.93 -9.92 -1.47
N GLY A 171 -10.05 -9.53 -0.55
CA GLY A 171 -9.18 -10.45 0.17
C GLY A 171 -7.98 -10.93 -0.65
N GLU A 172 -7.78 -10.46 -1.87
CA GLU A 172 -6.64 -10.85 -2.70
C GLU A 172 -5.37 -10.09 -2.32
N ILE A 173 -4.27 -10.84 -2.26
CA ILE A 173 -2.91 -10.32 -2.21
C ILE A 173 -2.17 -10.82 -3.44
N VAL A 174 -1.61 -9.90 -4.21
CA VAL A 174 -0.84 -10.20 -5.42
C VAL A 174 0.61 -9.80 -5.18
N ALA A 175 1.54 -10.71 -5.47
CA ALA A 175 2.96 -10.43 -5.45
C ALA A 175 3.56 -10.59 -6.84
N ILE A 176 4.45 -9.68 -7.20
CA ILE A 176 5.17 -9.64 -8.47
C ILE A 176 6.66 -9.80 -8.15
N GLY A 177 7.24 -10.92 -8.54
CA GLY A 177 8.67 -11.18 -8.43
C GLY A 177 9.40 -10.69 -9.67
N PHE A 178 10.46 -9.93 -9.47
CA PHE A 178 11.33 -9.42 -10.54
C PHE A 178 12.67 -10.14 -10.52
N TYR A 179 13.08 -10.64 -11.68
CA TYR A 179 14.25 -11.48 -11.86
C TYR A 179 15.18 -10.94 -12.95
N GLY A 180 16.48 -11.08 -12.74
CA GLY A 180 17.48 -10.77 -13.75
C GLY A 180 18.55 -9.79 -13.29
N ASP A 181 19.79 -9.99 -13.74
CA ASP A 181 20.95 -9.22 -13.28
C ASP A 181 21.05 -7.81 -13.86
N THR A 182 20.33 -7.55 -14.95
CA THR A 182 20.31 -6.24 -15.60
C THR A 182 19.23 -5.29 -15.07
N LEU A 183 18.36 -5.78 -14.19
CA LEU A 183 17.31 -4.96 -13.58
C LEU A 183 17.82 -4.33 -12.28
N GLU A 184 17.79 -3.02 -12.23
CA GLU A 184 18.07 -2.24 -11.02
C GLU A 184 16.76 -1.68 -10.44
N ILE A 185 16.37 -2.17 -9.26
CA ILE A 185 15.22 -1.65 -8.53
C ILE A 185 15.72 -1.02 -7.23
N SER A 186 15.30 0.19 -6.96
CA SER A 186 15.52 0.89 -5.69
C SER A 186 14.19 1.35 -5.15
N SER A 187 14.03 1.31 -3.84
CA SER A 187 12.83 1.79 -3.16
C SER A 187 13.22 2.57 -1.92
N ALA A 188 12.43 3.55 -1.56
CA ALA A 188 12.55 4.28 -0.31
C ALA A 188 11.18 4.74 0.14
N ASN A 189 11.03 4.96 1.43
CA ASN A 189 9.83 5.51 2.03
C ASN A 189 10.17 6.68 2.94
N TYR A 190 9.27 7.64 3.00
CA TYR A 190 9.35 8.76 3.92
C TYR A 190 7.95 9.34 4.15
N GLY A 191 7.59 9.59 5.43
CA GLY A 191 6.22 9.95 5.79
C GLY A 191 5.89 11.44 5.65
N GLY A 192 6.76 12.30 6.19
CA GLY A 192 6.46 13.73 6.38
C GLY A 192 5.56 14.00 7.60
N TRP A 193 5.45 13.04 8.51
CA TRP A 193 4.67 13.18 9.76
C TRP A 193 5.59 13.57 10.91
N THR A 194 5.10 14.46 11.80
CA THR A 194 5.80 14.91 13.00
C THR A 194 5.01 14.58 14.25
N THR A 195 5.68 14.20 15.32
CA THR A 195 5.04 13.87 16.60
C THR A 195 4.61 15.13 17.34
N PHE A 196 3.50 15.04 18.07
CA PHE A 196 3.03 16.08 18.99
C PHE A 196 2.35 15.49 20.22
N GLY A 197 2.17 16.31 21.25
CA GLY A 197 1.57 15.87 22.51
C GLY A 197 2.52 14.96 23.33
N PRO A 198 2.02 14.41 24.45
CA PRO A 198 2.83 13.56 25.32
C PRO A 198 3.01 12.16 24.75
N GLU A 199 4.17 11.57 25.03
CA GLU A 199 4.42 10.15 24.81
C GLU A 199 3.61 9.32 25.83
N ARG A 200 3.12 8.16 25.42
CA ARG A 200 2.33 7.20 26.20
C ARG A 200 2.88 5.80 26.07
N ILE A 201 2.51 4.93 26.99
CA ILE A 201 2.88 3.52 26.94
C ILE A 201 1.65 2.70 26.52
N ILE A 202 1.84 1.78 25.57
CA ILE A 202 0.82 0.80 25.22
C ILE A 202 0.76 -0.23 26.35
N THR A 203 -0.31 -0.23 27.10
CA THR A 203 -0.50 -1.12 28.26
C THR A 203 -1.35 -2.35 27.94
N ASN A 204 -2.16 -2.29 26.88
CA ASN A 204 -2.91 -3.44 26.40
C ASN A 204 -3.12 -3.37 24.88
N SER A 205 -2.67 -4.40 24.19
CA SER A 205 -2.84 -4.55 22.74
C SER A 205 -2.81 -6.03 22.34
N LYS A 206 -3.39 -6.35 21.18
CA LYS A 206 -3.34 -7.70 20.61
C LYS A 206 -3.18 -7.60 19.09
N GLY A 207 -1.99 -7.96 18.60
CA GLY A 207 -1.64 -7.78 17.19
C GLY A 207 -1.73 -6.29 16.83
N ASN A 208 -2.63 -5.97 15.92
CA ASN A 208 -2.87 -4.59 15.47
C ASN A 208 -4.08 -3.88 16.15
N ILE A 209 -4.64 -4.48 17.21
CA ILE A 209 -5.76 -3.88 17.98
C ILE A 209 -5.22 -3.26 19.26
N LEU A 210 -5.49 -1.98 19.47
CA LEU A 210 -5.09 -1.19 20.62
C LEU A 210 -6.27 -1.01 21.57
N PHE A 211 -6.10 -1.46 22.81
CA PHE A 211 -7.11 -1.36 23.87
C PHE A 211 -6.81 -0.24 24.85
N GLU A 212 -5.54 -0.17 25.36
CA GLU A 212 -5.21 0.77 26.44
C GLU A 212 -3.86 1.49 26.23
N LEU A 213 -3.85 2.75 26.65
CA LEU A 213 -2.66 3.59 26.79
C LEU A 213 -2.58 4.07 28.26
N ASP A 214 -1.44 3.84 28.95
CA ASP A 214 -1.24 4.18 30.37
C ASP A 214 -2.35 3.66 31.29
N GLY A 215 -2.89 2.46 31.01
CA GLY A 215 -3.98 1.85 31.77
C GLY A 215 -5.36 2.51 31.57
N LYS A 216 -5.54 3.29 30.50
CA LYS A 216 -6.81 3.94 30.14
C LYS A 216 -7.26 3.50 28.75
N PRO A 217 -8.58 3.44 28.48
CA PRO A 217 -9.09 3.12 27.15
C PRO A 217 -8.46 4.03 26.08
N ALA A 218 -7.86 3.40 25.07
CA ALA A 218 -7.07 4.14 24.09
C ALA A 218 -7.92 5.05 23.20
N LEU A 219 -9.11 4.60 22.80
CA LEU A 219 -10.03 5.39 21.97
C LEU A 219 -10.54 6.63 22.68
N ASP A 220 -10.86 6.55 23.98
CA ASP A 220 -11.29 7.70 24.76
C ASP A 220 -10.17 8.76 24.87
N LEU A 221 -8.97 8.30 25.13
CA LEU A 221 -7.81 9.18 25.19
C LEU A 221 -7.53 9.83 23.84
N TYR A 222 -7.60 9.06 22.76
CA TYR A 222 -7.43 9.53 21.39
C TYR A 222 -8.48 10.59 21.02
N LYS A 223 -9.77 10.34 21.33
CA LYS A 223 -10.86 11.31 21.13
C LYS A 223 -10.62 12.61 21.91
N THR A 224 -10.09 12.50 23.12
CA THR A 224 -9.76 13.69 23.94
C THR A 224 -8.71 14.57 23.23
N TYR A 225 -7.70 13.97 22.58
CA TYR A 225 -6.69 14.72 21.84
C TYR A 225 -7.22 15.31 20.53
N LEU A 226 -8.14 14.62 19.87
CA LEU A 226 -8.74 15.09 18.62
C LEU A 226 -9.74 16.24 18.82
N GLY A 227 -10.35 16.36 20.01
CA GLY A 227 -11.39 17.35 20.28
C GLY A 227 -12.56 17.21 19.31
N GLU A 228 -12.94 18.29 18.65
CA GLU A 228 -14.07 18.30 17.69
C GLU A 228 -13.85 17.35 16.50
N LYS A 229 -12.60 17.09 16.10
CA LYS A 229 -12.25 16.14 15.04
C LYS A 229 -12.60 14.68 15.37
N ALA A 230 -12.85 14.36 16.64
CA ALA A 230 -13.32 13.04 17.04
C ALA A 230 -14.70 12.68 16.43
N ASN A 231 -15.52 13.68 16.11
CA ASN A 231 -16.83 13.46 15.47
C ASN A 231 -16.73 12.97 14.03
N GLU A 232 -15.54 13.08 13.43
CA GLU A 232 -15.26 12.66 12.05
C GLU A 232 -14.55 11.29 11.99
N LEU A 233 -14.43 10.58 13.12
CA LEU A 233 -13.84 9.24 13.14
C LEU A 233 -14.71 8.22 12.37
N PRO A 234 -14.11 7.23 11.68
CA PRO A 234 -12.65 6.95 11.61
C PRO A 234 -11.87 7.81 10.62
N LYS A 235 -12.52 8.60 9.75
CA LYS A 235 -11.89 9.38 8.69
C LYS A 235 -10.80 10.33 9.21
N SER A 236 -11.08 11.09 10.26
CA SER A 236 -10.12 12.02 10.86
C SER A 236 -8.86 11.36 11.40
N ALA A 237 -8.93 10.07 11.74
CA ALA A 237 -7.77 9.32 12.23
C ALA A 237 -6.64 9.19 11.19
N LEU A 238 -6.94 9.29 9.90
CA LEU A 238 -5.94 9.33 8.84
C LEU A 238 -5.05 10.58 8.89
N LEU A 239 -5.54 11.65 9.51
CA LEU A 239 -4.79 12.90 9.66
C LEU A 239 -3.90 12.90 10.91
N TYR A 240 -4.16 11.99 11.85
CA TYR A 240 -3.49 11.92 13.14
C TYR A 240 -3.03 10.48 13.45
N PRO A 241 -2.12 9.92 12.65
CA PRO A 241 -1.59 8.59 12.92
C PRO A 241 -0.77 8.56 14.21
N LEU A 242 -0.34 7.37 14.59
CA LEU A 242 0.50 7.16 15.77
C LEU A 242 1.94 6.86 15.35
N SER A 243 2.91 7.50 16.01
CA SER A 243 4.29 7.06 16.04
C SER A 243 4.40 5.96 17.08
N VAL A 244 4.83 4.77 16.70
CA VAL A 244 5.02 3.64 17.62
C VAL A 244 6.48 3.25 17.64
N LYS A 245 7.08 3.22 18.83
CA LYS A 245 8.47 2.87 19.06
C LYS A 245 8.52 1.64 19.98
N ALA A 246 8.87 0.48 19.43
CA ALA A 246 8.82 -0.78 20.13
C ALA A 246 9.84 -0.91 21.28
N THR A 247 11.05 -0.36 21.08
CA THR A 247 12.09 -0.29 22.10
C THR A 247 12.76 1.07 22.06
N GLU A 248 13.57 1.40 23.07
CA GLU A 248 14.22 2.72 23.14
C GLU A 248 15.14 3.01 21.95
N ASP A 249 15.80 1.98 21.42
CA ASP A 249 16.71 2.09 20.28
C ASP A 249 16.03 1.82 18.91
N ALA A 250 14.76 1.43 18.90
CA ALA A 250 14.03 1.15 17.65
C ALA A 250 13.71 2.45 16.91
N GLU A 251 13.77 2.40 15.57
CA GLU A 251 13.22 3.47 14.75
C GLU A 251 11.68 3.52 14.90
N PRO A 252 11.11 4.71 15.09
CA PRO A 252 9.67 4.84 15.21
C PRO A 252 8.96 4.51 13.90
N LEU A 253 7.86 3.76 14.00
CA LEU A 253 7.03 3.40 12.86
C LEU A 253 5.72 4.17 12.90
N VAL A 254 5.30 4.71 11.76
CA VAL A 254 3.97 5.32 11.62
C VAL A 254 2.92 4.22 11.55
N ARG A 255 1.91 4.31 12.41
CA ARG A 255 0.77 3.40 12.47
C ARG A 255 -0.52 4.16 12.22
N THR A 256 -1.11 3.92 11.06
CA THR A 256 -2.40 4.51 10.69
C THR A 256 -3.52 3.74 11.38
N ILE A 257 -4.46 4.46 11.97
CA ILE A 257 -5.69 3.89 12.51
C ILE A 257 -6.65 3.72 11.33
N ILE A 258 -7.06 2.47 11.07
CA ILE A 258 -7.91 2.12 9.93
C ILE A 258 -9.36 1.86 10.33
N ASN A 259 -9.61 1.59 11.60
CA ASN A 259 -10.96 1.40 12.13
C ASN A 259 -11.02 1.67 13.63
N ILE A 260 -12.23 1.96 14.14
CA ILE A 260 -12.53 2.08 15.57
C ILE A 260 -13.72 1.21 15.92
N ASP A 261 -13.75 0.72 17.16
CA ASP A 261 -14.89 0.04 17.75
C ASP A 261 -15.35 0.84 18.99
N GLU A 262 -16.52 1.47 18.87
CA GLU A 262 -17.10 2.30 19.92
C GLU A 262 -17.64 1.47 21.11
N VAL A 263 -18.00 0.21 20.87
CA VAL A 263 -18.55 -0.67 21.91
C VAL A 263 -17.43 -1.24 22.76
N GLU A 264 -16.40 -1.76 22.12
CA GLU A 264 -15.22 -2.32 22.80
C GLU A 264 -14.19 -1.24 23.16
N ASN A 265 -14.42 0.01 22.72
CA ASN A 265 -13.55 1.17 22.91
C ASN A 265 -12.12 0.96 22.45
N THR A 266 -11.97 0.37 21.24
CA THR A 266 -10.68 -0.02 20.66
C THR A 266 -10.39 0.67 19.34
N MET A 267 -9.13 0.63 18.93
CA MET A 267 -8.66 1.11 17.63
C MET A 267 -7.93 -0.02 16.90
N THR A 268 -8.24 -0.22 15.61
CA THR A 268 -7.50 -1.15 14.74
C THR A 268 -6.53 -0.36 13.88
N LEU A 269 -5.27 -0.77 13.87
CA LEU A 269 -4.20 -0.11 13.13
C LEU A 269 -3.78 -0.94 11.90
N ALA A 270 -3.10 -0.31 10.95
CA ALA A 270 -2.63 -0.96 9.72
C ALA A 270 -1.49 -1.99 9.93
N GLY A 271 -0.97 -2.11 11.15
CA GLY A 271 0.06 -3.08 11.52
C GLY A 271 0.19 -3.20 13.03
N ASP A 272 1.00 -4.17 13.47
CA ASP A 272 1.16 -4.53 14.88
C ASP A 272 1.64 -3.39 15.77
N ILE A 273 1.19 -3.44 17.01
CA ILE A 273 1.46 -2.47 18.08
C ILE A 273 1.76 -3.23 19.39
N PRO A 274 3.02 -3.65 19.60
CA PRO A 274 3.37 -4.46 20.77
C PRO A 274 3.13 -3.73 22.10
N GLU A 275 2.65 -4.45 23.12
CA GLU A 275 2.60 -3.95 24.49
C GLU A 275 3.97 -3.52 24.98
N GLY A 276 4.02 -2.50 25.82
CA GLY A 276 5.25 -1.89 26.32
C GLY A 276 5.88 -0.86 25.35
N SER A 277 5.40 -0.80 24.10
CA SER A 277 5.87 0.21 23.14
C SER A 277 5.48 1.61 23.58
N ARG A 278 6.31 2.58 23.21
CA ARG A 278 5.99 4.00 23.35
C ARG A 278 5.21 4.47 22.14
N VAL A 279 4.20 5.28 22.38
CA VAL A 279 3.33 5.82 21.33
C VAL A 279 3.13 7.31 21.50
N GLN A 280 3.09 8.04 20.39
CA GLN A 280 2.83 9.48 20.36
C GLN A 280 1.97 9.82 19.15
N LEU A 281 1.06 10.79 19.29
CA LEU A 281 0.29 11.27 18.16
C LEU A 281 1.19 11.98 17.14
N MET A 282 0.78 11.92 15.88
CA MET A 282 1.45 12.62 14.80
C MET A 282 0.47 13.52 14.05
N MET A 283 1.02 14.57 13.47
CA MET A 283 0.32 15.47 12.55
C MET A 283 1.26 15.84 11.39
N SER A 284 0.71 16.43 10.36
CA SER A 284 1.51 16.92 9.24
C SER A 284 0.92 18.19 8.65
N SER A 285 1.74 18.94 7.95
CA SER A 285 1.34 20.05 7.09
C SER A 285 1.49 19.68 5.61
N VAL A 286 0.90 20.49 4.74
CA VAL A 286 1.06 20.33 3.28
C VAL A 286 2.53 20.38 2.87
N ASP A 287 3.31 21.29 3.46
CA ASP A 287 4.73 21.44 3.15
C ASP A 287 5.54 20.23 3.64
N ASP A 288 5.23 19.69 4.82
CA ASP A 288 5.89 18.48 5.32
C ASP A 288 5.59 17.26 4.45
N ILE A 289 4.34 17.13 3.97
CA ILE A 289 3.95 16.08 3.03
C ILE A 289 4.71 16.20 1.71
N ALA A 290 4.79 17.41 1.14
CA ALA A 290 5.51 17.65 -0.11
C ALA A 290 7.02 17.38 0.04
N ASN A 291 7.64 17.89 1.11
CA ASN A 291 9.04 17.64 1.44
C ASN A 291 9.30 16.15 1.70
N GLY A 292 8.37 15.46 2.34
CA GLY A 292 8.45 14.01 2.55
C GLY A 292 8.48 13.22 1.24
N ALA A 293 7.66 13.60 0.25
CA ALA A 293 7.69 12.98 -1.08
C ALA A 293 9.01 13.23 -1.80
N PHE A 294 9.50 14.49 -1.77
CA PHE A 294 10.80 14.84 -2.34
C PHE A 294 11.94 14.02 -1.70
N HIS A 295 11.95 13.91 -0.38
CA HIS A 295 12.98 13.16 0.35
C HIS A 295 12.95 11.66 0.05
N ALA A 296 11.76 11.06 -0.06
CA ALA A 296 11.61 9.67 -0.49
C ALA A 296 12.19 9.46 -1.90
N ALA A 297 11.94 10.39 -2.83
CA ALA A 297 12.48 10.33 -4.18
C ALA A 297 14.02 10.43 -4.18
N GLU A 298 14.59 11.39 -3.42
CA GLU A 298 16.06 11.50 -3.28
C GLU A 298 16.69 10.22 -2.72
N LEU A 299 16.10 9.65 -1.68
CA LEU A 299 16.58 8.40 -1.08
C LEU A 299 16.51 7.23 -2.07
N ALA A 300 15.42 7.12 -2.84
CA ALA A 300 15.27 6.08 -3.86
C ALA A 300 16.28 6.23 -5.00
N MET A 301 16.70 7.46 -5.31
CA MET A 301 17.70 7.74 -6.34
C MET A 301 19.15 7.59 -5.85
N ARG A 302 19.37 7.55 -4.54
CA ARG A 302 20.73 7.46 -3.96
C ARG A 302 21.39 6.13 -4.36
N ASN A 303 22.63 6.21 -4.82
CA ASN A 303 23.45 5.06 -5.20
C ASN A 303 22.98 4.28 -6.45
N ARG A 304 22.03 4.80 -7.24
CA ARG A 304 21.67 4.19 -8.52
C ARG A 304 22.83 4.33 -9.53
N LYS A 305 22.95 3.28 -10.35
CA LYS A 305 23.96 3.23 -11.43
C LYS A 305 23.42 3.78 -12.75
N ALA A 306 22.09 3.75 -12.92
CA ALA A 306 21.41 4.20 -14.12
C ALA A 306 20.20 5.09 -13.78
N ALA A 307 19.83 5.97 -14.71
CA ALA A 307 18.58 6.70 -14.61
C ALA A 307 17.39 5.73 -14.62
N PRO A 308 16.32 5.99 -13.84
CA PRO A 308 15.13 5.15 -13.85
C PRO A 308 14.38 5.28 -15.19
N GLU A 309 13.87 4.18 -15.70
CA GLU A 309 12.97 4.16 -16.86
C GLU A 309 11.51 4.23 -16.43
N LEU A 310 11.20 3.86 -15.16
CA LEU A 310 9.87 3.91 -14.56
C LEU A 310 9.98 4.18 -13.06
N ALA A 311 9.07 4.99 -12.54
CA ALA A 311 8.84 5.18 -11.11
C ALA A 311 7.42 4.74 -10.75
N LEU A 312 7.28 3.90 -9.72
CA LEU A 312 6.00 3.58 -9.09
C LEU A 312 5.86 4.40 -7.82
N LEU A 313 4.82 5.21 -7.75
CA LEU A 313 4.54 6.07 -6.61
C LEU A 313 3.43 5.44 -5.76
N ILE A 314 3.72 5.20 -4.48
CA ILE A 314 2.75 4.68 -3.52
C ILE A 314 2.55 5.75 -2.46
N SER A 315 1.44 6.48 -2.59
CA SER A 315 1.10 7.57 -1.69
C SER A 315 -0.07 7.16 -0.79
N CYS A 316 0.09 7.29 0.51
CA CYS A 316 -0.96 7.00 1.48
C CYS A 316 -2.13 7.97 1.33
N VAL A 317 -3.37 7.48 1.50
CA VAL A 317 -4.59 8.31 1.48
C VAL A 317 -4.54 9.44 2.53
N GLY A 318 -3.94 9.22 3.69
CA GLY A 318 -3.73 10.27 4.70
C GLY A 318 -2.95 11.47 4.17
N ARG A 319 -1.95 11.24 3.32
CA ARG A 319 -1.20 12.33 2.64
C ARG A 319 -2.11 13.14 1.70
N LYS A 320 -2.94 12.45 0.91
CA LYS A 320 -3.95 13.10 0.06
C LYS A 320 -4.87 13.99 0.90
N LEU A 321 -5.42 13.46 2.00
CA LEU A 321 -6.33 14.21 2.87
C LEU A 321 -5.68 15.43 3.52
N VAL A 322 -4.40 15.37 3.90
CA VAL A 322 -3.67 16.54 4.40
C VAL A 322 -3.55 17.62 3.31
N MET A 323 -3.30 17.21 2.06
CA MET A 323 -3.17 18.14 0.93
C MET A 323 -4.50 18.78 0.52
N ASP A 324 -5.61 18.07 0.69
CA ASP A 324 -6.97 18.55 0.36
C ASP A 324 -7.55 19.53 1.41
N GLN A 325 -6.85 19.76 2.52
CA GLN A 325 -7.26 20.72 3.56
C GLN A 325 -6.93 22.19 3.24
N ARG A 326 -6.58 22.52 2.02
CA ARG A 326 -6.28 23.89 1.57
C ARG A 326 -7.53 24.76 1.40
#